data_5782658ca1c49ebe420b0420274e78e5
#
_entry.id   5782658ca1c49ebe420b0420274e78e5
#
_cell.length_a   1.000
_cell.length_b   1.000
_cell.length_c   1.000
_cell.angle_alpha   90.00
_cell.angle_beta   90.00
_cell.angle_gamma   90.00
#
_symmetry.space_group_name_H-M   'P 1'
#
loop_
_entity.id
_entity.type
_entity.pdbx_description
1 polymer ?
#
loop_
_entity_poly.entity_id
_entity_poly.type
_entity_poly.pdbx_seq_one_letter_code
_entity_poly.pdbx_strand_id
1 'polypeptide(L)'
;MTPEEVSREVRRIEITTRHLVRDIVAGEYSSAFRGRGVEFAEVREYQPGDDIRTIDWNVTARLGAAYVKRYLEERELSVLFIVDMSASGGFGTRLRTKGQLGAEVAAVLALAAARNNDRIGGLFFTDRVEYHLGPAKGRRHVLRFISDLLAFAPAGTGTDLGAALAELEPTLRRRAIIFVLSDFMATGYESVLGRIARRHDVVGLHLIDPRERELPAAGLVTLWDPETGAWRRVDTGDAELRAHFARRTEEFDRGLDRLMRERGADLLRLETGRPYAEPLLSFFRRRERMLWR
;
A
#
# COMPACT_ATOMS: atom_id res chain seq x y z
N MET A 1 17.51 -14.16 -7.13
CA MET A 1 17.89 -14.78 -5.84
C MET A 1 17.70 -16.28 -5.88
N THR A 2 18.57 -17.08 -5.26
CA THR A 2 18.38 -18.53 -5.11
C THR A 2 17.27 -18.82 -4.09
N PRO A 3 16.63 -20.00 -4.11
CA PRO A 3 15.62 -20.38 -3.11
C PRO A 3 16.12 -20.29 -1.66
N GLU A 4 17.40 -20.58 -1.45
CA GLU A 4 18.03 -20.49 -0.12
C GLU A 4 18.22 -19.04 0.33
N GLU A 5 18.62 -18.16 -0.58
CA GLU A 5 18.72 -16.70 -0.32
C GLU A 5 17.36 -16.10 0.00
N VAL A 6 16.32 -16.45 -0.77
CA VAL A 6 14.94 -16.01 -0.51
C VAL A 6 14.48 -16.47 0.87
N SER A 7 14.68 -17.76 1.21
CA SER A 7 14.29 -18.31 2.52
C SER A 7 15.01 -17.60 3.68
N ARG A 8 16.30 -17.28 3.50
CA ARG A 8 17.09 -16.54 4.48
C ARG A 8 16.58 -15.11 4.64
N GLU A 9 16.25 -14.44 3.54
CA GLU A 9 15.74 -13.08 3.55
C GLU A 9 14.35 -12.98 4.17
N VAL A 10 13.43 -13.89 3.85
CA VAL A 10 12.13 -14.01 4.50
C VAL A 10 12.29 -14.14 6.01
N ARG A 11 13.18 -15.02 6.46
CA ARG A 11 13.44 -15.23 7.89
C ARG A 11 14.06 -14.00 8.53
N ARG A 12 14.97 -13.30 7.83
CA ARG A 12 15.53 -12.03 8.27
C ARG A 12 14.45 -10.99 8.50
N ILE A 13 13.57 -10.81 7.53
CA ILE A 13 12.45 -9.87 7.64
C ILE A 13 11.54 -10.23 8.82
N GLU A 14 11.11 -11.50 8.96
CA GLU A 14 10.27 -11.92 10.09
C GLU A 14 10.90 -11.59 11.46
N ILE A 15 12.21 -11.80 11.61
CA ILE A 15 12.91 -11.56 12.87
C ILE A 15 13.09 -10.07 13.13
N THR A 16 13.61 -9.32 12.15
CA THR A 16 13.97 -7.90 12.32
C THR A 16 12.74 -7.00 12.45
N THR A 17 11.63 -7.39 11.83
CA THR A 17 10.39 -6.58 11.84
C THR A 17 9.38 -7.02 12.89
N ARG A 18 9.70 -8.03 13.71
CA ARG A 18 8.77 -8.61 14.69
C ARG A 18 8.16 -7.59 15.65
N HIS A 19 8.96 -6.63 16.12
CA HIS A 19 8.48 -5.56 17.01
C HIS A 19 7.57 -4.60 16.24
N LEU A 20 8.00 -4.13 15.07
CA LEU A 20 7.20 -3.24 14.23
C LEU A 20 5.84 -3.86 13.86
N VAL A 21 5.83 -5.13 13.43
CA VAL A 21 4.59 -5.87 13.13
C VAL A 21 3.69 -5.95 14.37
N ARG A 22 4.26 -6.17 15.56
CA ARG A 22 3.49 -6.19 16.81
C ARG A 22 2.91 -4.81 17.12
N ASP A 23 3.68 -3.76 16.95
CA ASP A 23 3.26 -2.39 17.25
C ASP A 23 2.17 -1.91 16.27
N ILE A 24 2.29 -2.26 14.99
CA ILE A 24 1.25 -2.02 13.98
C ILE A 24 -0.06 -2.75 14.37
N VAL A 25 0.02 -3.99 14.85
CA VAL A 25 -1.16 -4.81 15.18
C VAL A 25 -1.78 -4.42 16.54
N ALA A 26 -0.96 -4.01 17.52
CA ALA A 26 -1.38 -3.85 18.92
C ALA A 26 -2.43 -2.74 19.17
N GLY A 27 -2.70 -1.86 18.22
CA GLY A 27 -3.71 -0.81 18.37
C GLY A 27 -4.09 -0.10 17.09
N GLU A 28 -3.22 -0.05 16.13
CA GLU A 28 -3.28 0.97 15.08
C GLU A 28 -3.78 0.43 13.73
N TYR A 29 -3.42 -0.80 13.36
CA TYR A 29 -3.78 -1.36 12.05
C TYR A 29 -5.29 -1.62 11.93
N SER A 30 -5.85 -2.40 12.85
CA SER A 30 -7.26 -2.77 12.77
C SER A 30 -8.18 -1.56 12.99
N SER A 31 -7.79 -0.62 13.87
CA SER A 31 -8.52 0.62 14.10
C SER A 31 -8.48 1.55 12.87
N ALA A 32 -7.33 1.67 12.21
CA ALA A 32 -7.15 2.51 11.03
C ALA A 32 -7.99 2.10 9.81
N PHE A 33 -8.44 0.84 9.76
CA PHE A 33 -9.25 0.30 8.65
C PHE A 33 -10.67 -0.11 9.04
N ARG A 34 -11.04 -0.05 10.32
CA ARG A 34 -12.36 -0.46 10.86
C ARG A 34 -13.54 0.44 10.49
N GLY A 35 -13.33 1.60 9.94
CA GLY A 35 -14.30 2.69 9.94
C GLY A 35 -15.58 2.54 9.12
N ARG A 36 -15.92 1.42 8.45
CA ARG A 36 -17.17 1.28 7.67
C ARG A 36 -17.63 -0.16 7.35
N GLY A 37 -17.22 -1.15 8.10
CA GLY A 37 -17.58 -2.54 7.85
C GLY A 37 -18.45 -3.17 8.93
N VAL A 38 -19.47 -2.45 9.38
CA VAL A 38 -20.48 -3.04 10.26
C VAL A 38 -21.54 -3.64 9.36
N GLU A 39 -21.48 -4.95 9.10
CA GLU A 39 -22.59 -5.64 8.43
C GLU A 39 -23.73 -5.91 9.43
N PHE A 40 -24.94 -5.57 9.01
CA PHE A 40 -26.15 -5.96 9.76
C PHE A 40 -26.19 -7.48 9.84
N ALA A 41 -26.11 -8.01 11.04
CA ALA A 41 -26.12 -9.46 11.25
C ALA A 41 -27.50 -10.02 11.52
N GLU A 42 -28.18 -9.47 12.51
CA GLU A 42 -29.46 -9.92 12.97
C GLU A 42 -30.16 -8.87 13.83
N VAL A 43 -31.44 -9.01 13.97
CA VAL A 43 -32.23 -8.30 14.98
C VAL A 43 -32.54 -9.28 16.09
N ARG A 44 -32.19 -8.99 17.34
CA ARG A 44 -32.60 -9.76 18.51
C ARG A 44 -33.36 -8.89 19.50
N GLU A 45 -34.10 -9.51 20.36
CA GLU A 45 -34.79 -8.83 21.44
C GLU A 45 -33.79 -8.11 22.37
N TYR A 46 -34.15 -6.89 22.75
CA TYR A 46 -33.37 -6.06 23.68
C TYR A 46 -33.18 -6.76 25.02
N GLN A 47 -31.99 -6.75 25.55
CA GLN A 47 -31.69 -7.23 26.90
C GLN A 47 -31.16 -6.06 27.74
N PRO A 48 -31.49 -6.01 29.06
CA PRO A 48 -30.93 -4.97 29.95
C PRO A 48 -29.39 -4.94 29.87
N GLY A 49 -28.85 -3.79 29.51
CA GLY A 49 -27.40 -3.59 29.31
C GLY A 49 -27.01 -3.35 27.85
N ASP A 50 -27.92 -3.52 26.90
CA ASP A 50 -27.69 -3.17 25.51
C ASP A 50 -27.72 -1.64 25.30
N ASP A 51 -26.94 -1.15 24.34
CA ASP A 51 -26.94 0.26 23.98
C ASP A 51 -28.27 0.63 23.29
N ILE A 52 -29.02 1.54 23.90
CA ILE A 52 -30.32 2.03 23.44
C ILE A 52 -30.24 2.62 22.01
N ARG A 53 -29.05 3.11 21.59
CA ARG A 53 -28.82 3.67 20.26
C ARG A 53 -28.86 2.60 19.15
N THR A 54 -28.74 1.33 19.51
CA THR A 54 -28.80 0.20 18.58
C THR A 54 -30.23 -0.35 18.38
N ILE A 55 -31.25 0.24 19.03
CA ILE A 55 -32.65 -0.16 18.87
C ILE A 55 -33.13 0.09 17.44
N ASP A 56 -33.66 -0.95 16.79
CA ASP A 56 -34.37 -0.84 15.52
C ASP A 56 -35.83 -0.47 15.77
N TRP A 57 -36.13 0.83 15.71
CA TRP A 57 -37.49 1.34 15.94
C TRP A 57 -38.51 0.81 14.93
N ASN A 58 -38.09 0.45 13.70
CA ASN A 58 -39.02 -0.08 12.68
C ASN A 58 -39.43 -1.51 13.01
N VAL A 59 -38.51 -2.35 13.46
CA VAL A 59 -38.83 -3.73 13.89
C VAL A 59 -39.56 -3.72 15.20
N THR A 60 -39.14 -2.90 16.16
CA THR A 60 -39.79 -2.70 17.48
C THR A 60 -41.25 -2.31 17.31
N ALA A 61 -41.58 -1.38 16.41
CA ALA A 61 -42.94 -0.96 16.13
C ALA A 61 -43.83 -2.06 15.53
N ARG A 62 -43.22 -3.01 14.80
CA ARG A 62 -43.96 -4.14 14.16
C ARG A 62 -44.19 -5.31 15.10
N LEU A 63 -43.24 -5.59 15.98
CA LEU A 63 -43.25 -6.78 16.82
C LEU A 63 -43.71 -6.51 18.26
N GLY A 64 -43.85 -5.26 18.67
CA GLY A 64 -44.37 -4.86 20.00
C GLY A 64 -43.38 -5.05 21.17
N ALA A 65 -42.17 -5.51 20.91
CA ALA A 65 -41.08 -5.63 21.88
C ALA A 65 -39.86 -4.88 21.34
N ALA A 66 -38.99 -4.40 22.23
CA ALA A 66 -37.79 -3.68 21.81
C ALA A 66 -36.76 -4.63 21.16
N TYR A 67 -36.35 -4.33 19.95
CA TYR A 67 -35.35 -5.08 19.21
C TYR A 67 -34.10 -4.23 18.95
N VAL A 68 -32.91 -4.82 19.12
CA VAL A 68 -31.63 -4.20 18.84
C VAL A 68 -30.99 -4.78 17.58
N LYS A 69 -30.42 -3.90 16.77
CA LYS A 69 -29.58 -4.31 15.65
C LYS A 69 -28.27 -4.85 16.20
N ARG A 70 -28.02 -6.12 15.99
CA ARG A 70 -26.72 -6.70 16.23
C ARG A 70 -25.92 -6.60 14.93
N TYR A 71 -24.81 -5.95 15.02
CA TYR A 71 -23.88 -5.84 13.91
C TYR A 71 -22.76 -6.86 14.14
N LEU A 72 -22.52 -7.71 13.17
CA LEU A 72 -21.28 -8.49 13.14
C LEU A 72 -20.19 -7.58 12.56
N GLU A 73 -19.21 -7.29 13.37
CA GLU A 73 -17.97 -6.70 12.88
C GLU A 73 -17.33 -7.74 11.95
N GLU A 74 -17.38 -7.49 10.63
CA GLU A 74 -16.69 -8.37 9.67
C GLU A 74 -15.18 -8.21 9.91
N ARG A 75 -14.65 -9.08 10.76
CA ARG A 75 -13.24 -9.05 11.20
C ARG A 75 -12.24 -9.42 10.11
N GLU A 76 -12.73 -9.79 8.92
CA GLU A 76 -11.89 -10.30 7.85
C GLU A 76 -11.78 -9.30 6.71
N LEU A 77 -10.70 -8.55 6.70
CA LEU A 77 -10.39 -7.68 5.56
C LEU A 77 -9.61 -8.46 4.50
N SER A 78 -9.77 -8.05 3.25
CA SER A 78 -8.86 -8.44 2.18
C SER A 78 -7.85 -7.33 2.00
N VAL A 79 -6.57 -7.67 2.09
CA VAL A 79 -5.43 -6.76 1.91
C VAL A 79 -4.71 -7.15 0.64
N LEU A 80 -4.65 -6.24 -0.31
CA LEU A 80 -4.05 -6.47 -1.62
C LEU A 80 -2.85 -5.56 -1.82
N PHE A 81 -1.78 -6.13 -2.33
CA PHE A 81 -0.55 -5.43 -2.64
C PHE A 81 -0.37 -5.34 -4.15
N ILE A 82 -0.39 -4.13 -4.69
CA ILE A 82 -0.11 -3.82 -6.09
C ILE A 82 1.32 -3.31 -6.13
N VAL A 83 2.23 -4.12 -6.62
CA VAL A 83 3.67 -3.84 -6.53
C VAL A 83 4.24 -3.57 -7.91
N ASP A 84 4.77 -2.37 -8.07
CA ASP A 84 5.52 -1.95 -9.23
C ASP A 84 6.89 -2.65 -9.24
N MET A 85 7.10 -3.45 -10.26
CA MET A 85 8.32 -4.23 -10.47
C MET A 85 9.10 -3.73 -11.70
N SER A 86 8.78 -2.53 -12.20
CA SER A 86 9.47 -1.89 -13.31
C SER A 86 10.96 -1.68 -13.03
N ALA A 87 11.72 -1.41 -14.06
CA ALA A 87 13.17 -1.26 -13.96
C ALA A 87 13.58 -0.08 -13.06
N SER A 88 12.73 0.95 -12.89
CA SER A 88 12.95 2.06 -11.96
C SER A 88 13.08 1.62 -10.50
N GLY A 89 12.45 0.50 -10.11
CA GLY A 89 12.59 -0.13 -8.79
C GLY A 89 14.02 -0.57 -8.44
N GLY A 90 14.87 -0.80 -9.46
CA GLY A 90 16.30 -1.10 -9.29
C GLY A 90 17.14 0.10 -8.86
N PHE A 91 16.59 1.32 -8.94
CA PHE A 91 17.30 2.52 -8.52
C PHE A 91 17.40 2.65 -7.00
N GLY A 92 18.60 3.05 -6.54
CA GLY A 92 18.85 3.32 -5.14
C GLY A 92 20.29 3.79 -4.93
N THR A 93 20.44 4.91 -4.23
CA THR A 93 21.74 5.55 -3.97
C THR A 93 22.16 5.43 -2.50
N ARG A 94 21.40 4.70 -1.71
CA ARG A 94 21.63 4.50 -0.28
C ARG A 94 21.72 3.00 0.04
N LEU A 95 21.30 2.61 1.24
CA LEU A 95 21.43 1.25 1.78
C LEU A 95 20.65 0.18 0.99
N ARG A 96 19.64 0.59 0.22
CA ARG A 96 18.74 -0.31 -0.53
C ARG A 96 18.16 0.40 -1.73
N THR A 97 17.67 -0.37 -2.70
CA THR A 97 16.92 0.13 -3.84
C THR A 97 15.45 0.41 -3.47
N LYS A 98 14.72 1.13 -4.34
CA LYS A 98 13.26 1.33 -4.18
C LYS A 98 12.52 -0.01 -4.12
N GLY A 99 12.85 -0.95 -5.01
CA GLY A 99 12.25 -2.29 -5.03
C GLY A 99 12.52 -3.07 -3.74
N GLN A 100 13.74 -3.03 -3.19
CA GLN A 100 14.05 -3.64 -1.90
C GLN A 100 13.26 -3.00 -0.74
N LEU A 101 13.14 -1.67 -0.72
CA LEU A 101 12.32 -0.96 0.25
C LEU A 101 10.86 -1.38 0.14
N GLY A 102 10.32 -1.40 -1.09
CA GLY A 102 8.95 -1.82 -1.36
C GLY A 102 8.67 -3.24 -0.89
N ALA A 103 9.57 -4.18 -1.20
CA ALA A 103 9.44 -5.58 -0.79
C ALA A 103 9.48 -5.75 0.75
N GLU A 104 10.37 -5.06 1.45
CA GLU A 104 10.42 -5.07 2.91
C GLU A 104 9.12 -4.51 3.52
N VAL A 105 8.63 -3.38 3.02
CA VAL A 105 7.39 -2.75 3.53
C VAL A 105 6.17 -3.60 3.25
N ALA A 106 6.05 -4.16 2.04
CA ALA A 106 4.96 -5.09 1.69
C ALA A 106 4.97 -6.32 2.59
N ALA A 107 6.15 -6.89 2.86
CA ALA A 107 6.30 -8.05 3.76
C ALA A 107 5.86 -7.72 5.19
N VAL A 108 6.25 -6.55 5.72
CA VAL A 108 5.83 -6.11 7.07
C VAL A 108 4.33 -5.95 7.17
N LEU A 109 3.72 -5.28 6.19
CA LEU A 109 2.27 -5.08 6.15
C LEU A 109 1.51 -6.39 5.96
N ALA A 110 2.03 -7.30 5.13
CA ALA A 110 1.45 -8.64 4.94
C ALA A 110 1.52 -9.48 6.23
N LEU A 111 2.64 -9.42 6.97
CA LEU A 111 2.77 -10.08 8.26
C LEU A 111 1.84 -9.47 9.32
N ALA A 112 1.65 -8.15 9.32
CA ALA A 112 0.71 -7.48 10.20
C ALA A 112 -0.74 -7.87 9.91
N ALA A 113 -1.15 -7.86 8.64
CA ALA A 113 -2.46 -8.31 8.19
C ALA A 113 -2.71 -9.79 8.52
N ALA A 114 -1.69 -10.66 8.35
CA ALA A 114 -1.80 -12.07 8.74
C ALA A 114 -2.05 -12.28 10.23
N ARG A 115 -1.43 -11.48 11.08
CA ARG A 115 -1.67 -11.52 12.55
C ARG A 115 -3.08 -11.07 12.91
N ASN A 116 -3.66 -10.20 12.09
CA ASN A 116 -5.05 -9.76 12.24
C ASN A 116 -6.06 -10.77 11.65
N ASN A 117 -5.57 -11.90 11.11
CA ASN A 117 -6.37 -12.91 10.43
C ASN A 117 -7.03 -12.42 9.13
N ASP A 118 -6.45 -11.42 8.48
CA ASP A 118 -6.89 -10.88 7.20
C ASP A 118 -6.47 -11.78 6.03
N ARG A 119 -7.14 -11.62 4.89
CA ARG A 119 -6.80 -12.31 3.64
C ARG A 119 -5.80 -11.47 2.87
N ILE A 120 -4.70 -12.06 2.42
CA ILE A 120 -3.63 -11.37 1.71
C ILE A 120 -3.58 -11.84 0.27
N GLY A 121 -3.49 -10.90 -0.65
CA GLY A 121 -3.26 -11.14 -2.06
C GLY A 121 -2.24 -10.15 -2.63
N GLY A 122 -1.79 -10.39 -3.85
CA GLY A 122 -0.85 -9.48 -4.51
C GLY A 122 -0.93 -9.55 -6.03
N LEU A 123 -0.56 -8.45 -6.65
CA LEU A 123 -0.41 -8.30 -8.08
C LEU A 123 0.91 -7.57 -8.32
N PHE A 124 1.79 -8.16 -9.14
CA PHE A 124 3.06 -7.54 -9.54
C PHE A 124 2.96 -7.15 -10.99
N PHE A 125 3.39 -5.95 -11.32
CA PHE A 125 3.25 -5.40 -12.65
C PHE A 125 4.51 -4.64 -13.09
N THR A 126 4.64 -4.53 -14.41
CA THR A 126 5.56 -3.68 -15.14
C THR A 126 4.74 -2.87 -16.17
N ASP A 127 5.04 -2.94 -17.46
CA ASP A 127 4.16 -2.47 -18.54
C ASP A 127 2.89 -3.34 -18.72
N ARG A 128 2.79 -4.42 -17.95
CA ARG A 128 1.65 -5.35 -17.87
C ARG A 128 1.62 -6.04 -16.51
N VAL A 129 0.53 -6.71 -16.20
CA VAL A 129 0.47 -7.61 -15.04
C VAL A 129 1.27 -8.88 -15.35
N GLU A 130 2.23 -9.21 -14.49
CA GLU A 130 3.10 -10.39 -14.66
C GLU A 130 2.85 -11.47 -13.60
N TYR A 131 2.23 -11.11 -12.50
CA TYR A 131 1.94 -12.05 -11.41
C TYR A 131 0.65 -11.66 -10.68
N HIS A 132 -0.15 -12.68 -10.35
CA HIS A 132 -1.35 -12.49 -9.54
C HIS A 132 -1.47 -13.60 -8.49
N LEU A 133 -1.57 -13.22 -7.23
CA LEU A 133 -1.87 -14.10 -6.10
C LEU A 133 -3.22 -13.70 -5.49
N GLY A 134 -4.22 -14.56 -5.63
CA GLY A 134 -5.55 -14.33 -5.06
C GLY A 134 -5.53 -14.24 -3.53
N PRO A 135 -6.47 -13.48 -2.91
CA PRO A 135 -6.48 -13.27 -1.48
C PRO A 135 -6.84 -14.55 -0.71
N ALA A 136 -5.94 -15.01 0.16
CA ALA A 136 -6.14 -16.14 1.04
C ALA A 136 -5.51 -15.89 2.42
N LYS A 137 -5.86 -16.75 3.39
CA LYS A 137 -5.40 -16.66 4.77
C LYS A 137 -4.27 -17.63 5.08
N GLY A 138 -3.70 -17.38 6.24
CA GLY A 138 -2.79 -18.30 6.90
C GLY A 138 -1.31 -18.02 6.63
N ARG A 139 -0.50 -18.38 7.61
CA ARG A 139 0.94 -18.10 7.59
C ARG A 139 1.64 -18.63 6.34
N ARG A 140 1.27 -19.82 5.87
CA ARG A 140 1.89 -20.43 4.66
C ARG A 140 1.63 -19.57 3.42
N HIS A 141 0.42 -19.02 3.27
CA HIS A 141 0.06 -18.17 2.14
C HIS A 141 0.82 -16.83 2.16
N VAL A 142 0.94 -16.22 3.35
CA VAL A 142 1.70 -14.98 3.53
C VAL A 142 3.19 -15.17 3.24
N LEU A 143 3.78 -16.25 3.75
CA LEU A 143 5.18 -16.56 3.46
C LEU A 143 5.40 -16.85 1.98
N ARG A 144 4.44 -17.49 1.30
CA ARG A 144 4.47 -17.63 -0.16
C ARG A 144 4.46 -16.27 -0.84
N PHE A 145 3.53 -15.38 -0.49
CA PHE A 145 3.48 -14.02 -1.05
C PHE A 145 4.83 -13.29 -0.91
N ILE A 146 5.42 -13.33 0.29
CA ILE A 146 6.72 -12.69 0.55
C ILE A 146 7.84 -13.34 -0.27
N SER A 147 7.86 -14.68 -0.35
CA SER A 147 8.85 -15.41 -1.13
C SER A 147 8.73 -15.12 -2.62
N ASP A 148 7.50 -15.11 -3.15
CA ASP A 148 7.24 -14.81 -4.55
C ASP A 148 7.66 -13.37 -4.87
N LEU A 149 7.39 -12.40 -3.97
CA LEU A 149 7.79 -11.00 -4.13
C LEU A 149 9.33 -10.83 -4.15
N LEU A 150 10.04 -11.49 -3.25
CA LEU A 150 11.50 -11.40 -3.17
C LEU A 150 12.22 -12.13 -4.31
N ALA A 151 11.62 -13.22 -4.81
CA ALA A 151 12.17 -14.03 -5.88
C ALA A 151 11.78 -13.54 -7.27
N PHE A 152 10.83 -12.60 -7.35
CA PHE A 152 10.26 -12.16 -8.61
C PHE A 152 11.32 -11.54 -9.54
N ALA A 153 11.32 -11.99 -10.78
CA ALA A 153 12.16 -11.45 -11.84
C ALA A 153 11.25 -10.93 -12.96
N PRO A 154 11.06 -9.60 -13.07
CA PRO A 154 10.17 -9.04 -14.06
C PRO A 154 10.69 -9.30 -15.49
N ALA A 155 9.77 -9.52 -16.42
CA ALA A 155 10.08 -9.66 -17.84
C ALA A 155 9.98 -8.31 -18.57
N GLY A 156 9.08 -7.41 -18.13
CA GLY A 156 8.96 -6.05 -18.64
C GLY A 156 9.90 -5.08 -17.91
N THR A 157 10.12 -3.91 -18.52
CA THR A 157 10.97 -2.84 -17.94
C THR A 157 10.19 -1.55 -17.66
N GLY A 158 9.13 -1.30 -18.43
CA GLY A 158 8.28 -0.10 -18.30
C GLY A 158 7.25 -0.22 -17.17
N THR A 159 6.40 0.80 -17.03
CA THR A 159 5.40 0.92 -15.96
C THR A 159 4.04 1.29 -16.52
N ASP A 160 3.02 0.42 -16.33
CA ASP A 160 1.60 0.73 -16.59
C ASP A 160 0.73 0.42 -15.36
N LEU A 161 0.71 1.36 -14.42
CA LEU A 161 -0.14 1.30 -13.23
C LEU A 161 -1.64 1.31 -13.58
N GLY A 162 -2.01 1.99 -14.66
CA GLY A 162 -3.40 2.06 -15.13
C GLY A 162 -3.94 0.69 -15.53
N ALA A 163 -3.18 -0.06 -16.34
CA ALA A 163 -3.49 -1.42 -16.73
C ALA A 163 -3.56 -2.37 -15.53
N ALA A 164 -2.60 -2.29 -14.61
CA ALA A 164 -2.59 -3.10 -13.40
C ALA A 164 -3.82 -2.89 -12.52
N LEU A 165 -4.21 -1.64 -12.30
CA LEU A 165 -5.42 -1.29 -11.54
C LEU A 165 -6.70 -1.72 -12.28
N ALA A 166 -6.76 -1.57 -13.61
CA ALA A 166 -7.91 -1.97 -14.40
C ALA A 166 -8.13 -3.50 -14.40
N GLU A 167 -7.05 -4.29 -14.39
CA GLU A 167 -7.13 -5.75 -14.29
C GLU A 167 -7.57 -6.20 -12.89
N LEU A 168 -7.17 -5.46 -11.85
CA LEU A 168 -7.59 -5.75 -10.49
C LEU A 168 -9.08 -5.43 -10.26
N GLU A 169 -9.58 -4.32 -10.78
CA GLU A 169 -10.94 -3.78 -10.50
C GLU A 169 -12.06 -4.83 -10.55
N PRO A 170 -12.19 -5.68 -11.60
CA PRO A 170 -13.25 -6.68 -11.70
C PRO A 170 -13.12 -7.84 -10.69
N THR A 171 -11.95 -8.05 -10.12
CA THR A 171 -11.71 -9.12 -9.13
C THR A 171 -12.18 -8.74 -7.73
N LEU A 172 -12.39 -7.46 -7.48
CA LEU A 172 -12.73 -6.87 -6.18
C LEU A 172 -14.24 -6.94 -5.92
N ARG A 173 -14.73 -8.07 -5.43
CA ARG A 173 -16.16 -8.26 -5.12
C ARG A 173 -16.58 -7.64 -3.78
N ARG A 174 -15.69 -7.56 -2.80
CA ARG A 174 -15.90 -7.00 -1.46
C ARG A 174 -14.94 -5.84 -1.22
N ARG A 175 -15.25 -5.00 -0.25
CA ARG A 175 -14.35 -3.93 0.16
C ARG A 175 -13.00 -4.51 0.59
N ALA A 176 -11.92 -3.91 0.13
CA ALA A 176 -10.55 -4.32 0.39
C ALA A 176 -9.69 -3.12 0.77
N ILE A 177 -8.60 -3.39 1.45
CA ILE A 177 -7.48 -2.47 1.60
C ILE A 177 -6.51 -2.75 0.46
N ILE A 178 -6.11 -1.72 -0.25
CA ILE A 178 -5.22 -1.83 -1.42
C ILE A 178 -4.00 -0.96 -1.19
N PHE A 179 -2.85 -1.59 -1.00
CA PHE A 179 -1.56 -0.91 -0.96
C PHE A 179 -0.96 -0.90 -2.36
N VAL A 180 -0.72 0.29 -2.90
CA VAL A 180 -0.05 0.48 -4.20
C VAL A 180 1.38 0.95 -3.92
N LEU A 181 2.36 0.11 -4.24
CA LEU A 181 3.78 0.40 -4.05
C LEU A 181 4.39 0.76 -5.40
N SER A 182 4.72 2.04 -5.60
CA SER A 182 5.29 2.58 -6.85
C SER A 182 5.98 3.91 -6.58
N ASP A 183 6.74 4.42 -7.53
CA ASP A 183 7.17 5.82 -7.57
C ASP A 183 6.11 6.75 -8.20
N PHE A 184 5.01 6.19 -8.70
CA PHE A 184 3.89 6.92 -9.32
C PHE A 184 4.26 7.81 -10.50
N MET A 185 5.42 7.58 -11.14
CA MET A 185 5.86 8.35 -12.31
C MET A 185 5.06 8.02 -13.58
N ALA A 186 4.30 6.93 -13.58
CA ALA A 186 3.37 6.57 -14.66
C ALA A 186 2.23 7.61 -14.79
N THR A 187 1.58 7.62 -15.94
CA THR A 187 0.42 8.48 -16.25
C THR A 187 -0.78 7.64 -16.67
N GLY A 188 -1.99 8.22 -16.63
CA GLY A 188 -3.21 7.57 -17.12
C GLY A 188 -3.92 6.67 -16.11
N TYR A 189 -3.40 6.49 -14.91
CA TYR A 189 -4.01 5.67 -13.85
C TYR A 189 -5.05 6.42 -12.99
N GLU A 190 -5.13 7.73 -13.10
CA GLU A 190 -5.89 8.61 -12.19
C GLU A 190 -7.39 8.31 -12.17
N SER A 191 -7.96 7.96 -13.31
CA SER A 191 -9.39 7.66 -13.42
C SER A 191 -9.74 6.31 -12.81
N VAL A 192 -8.91 5.28 -13.05
CA VAL A 192 -9.08 3.93 -12.49
C VAL A 192 -8.87 3.95 -10.99
N LEU A 193 -7.81 4.62 -10.53
CA LEU A 193 -7.53 4.84 -9.11
C LEU A 193 -8.75 5.44 -8.40
N GLY A 194 -9.35 6.49 -8.97
CA GLY A 194 -10.53 7.12 -8.40
C GLY A 194 -11.78 6.24 -8.39
N ARG A 195 -11.95 5.33 -9.35
CA ARG A 195 -13.04 4.33 -9.31
C ARG A 195 -12.84 3.32 -8.19
N ILE A 196 -11.62 2.81 -8.06
CA ILE A 196 -11.26 1.84 -7.01
C ILE A 196 -11.38 2.48 -5.62
N ALA A 197 -10.85 3.68 -5.42
CA ALA A 197 -10.85 4.37 -4.13
C ALA A 197 -12.26 4.73 -3.62
N ARG A 198 -13.26 4.84 -4.51
CA ARG A 198 -14.65 5.02 -4.07
C ARG A 198 -15.26 3.80 -3.37
N ARG A 199 -14.75 2.61 -3.64
CA ARG A 199 -15.30 1.34 -3.15
C ARG A 199 -14.38 0.63 -2.16
N HIS A 200 -13.09 0.92 -2.24
CA HIS A 200 -12.02 0.26 -1.51
C HIS A 200 -11.19 1.30 -0.78
N ASP A 201 -10.38 0.84 0.15
CA ASP A 201 -9.47 1.68 0.93
C ASP A 201 -8.09 1.65 0.27
N VAL A 202 -7.74 2.71 -0.43
CA VAL A 202 -6.50 2.76 -1.23
C VAL A 202 -5.44 3.59 -0.53
N VAL A 203 -4.26 3.00 -0.37
CA VAL A 203 -3.08 3.64 0.20
C VAL A 203 -1.91 3.55 -0.79
N GLY A 204 -1.50 4.66 -1.35
CA GLY A 204 -0.28 4.78 -2.13
C GLY A 204 0.95 4.80 -1.21
N LEU A 205 1.87 3.87 -1.43
CA LEU A 205 3.18 3.84 -0.81
C LEU A 205 4.19 4.35 -1.84
N HIS A 206 4.48 5.64 -1.77
CA HIS A 206 5.38 6.32 -2.71
C HIS A 206 6.83 6.04 -2.33
N LEU A 207 7.49 5.23 -3.15
CA LEU A 207 8.89 4.81 -2.96
C LEU A 207 9.82 5.81 -3.63
N ILE A 208 10.73 6.41 -2.87
CA ILE A 208 11.55 7.54 -3.30
C ILE A 208 13.02 7.27 -2.97
N ASP A 209 13.91 7.65 -3.89
CA ASP A 209 15.32 7.81 -3.56
C ASP A 209 15.67 9.32 -3.47
N PRO A 210 16.52 9.76 -2.51
CA PRO A 210 16.88 11.17 -2.36
C PRO A 210 17.45 11.79 -3.63
N ARG A 211 18.12 11.02 -4.49
CA ARG A 211 18.70 11.52 -5.75
C ARG A 211 17.69 11.73 -6.87
N GLU A 212 16.48 11.21 -6.71
CA GLU A 212 15.36 11.56 -7.57
C GLU A 212 14.75 12.93 -7.22
N ARG A 213 15.12 13.51 -6.08
CA ARG A 213 14.69 14.84 -5.65
C ARG A 213 15.76 15.91 -5.82
N GLU A 214 17.01 15.55 -5.58
CA GLU A 214 18.13 16.46 -5.62
C GLU A 214 19.31 15.85 -6.36
N LEU A 215 19.71 16.49 -7.45
CA LEU A 215 20.93 16.14 -8.16
C LEU A 215 22.15 16.66 -7.37
N PRO A 216 23.19 15.82 -7.15
CA PRO A 216 24.42 16.28 -6.53
C PRO A 216 25.20 17.20 -7.49
N ALA A 217 25.94 18.17 -6.96
CA ALA A 217 26.88 18.96 -7.74
C ALA A 217 28.13 18.11 -8.03
N ALA A 218 28.09 17.30 -9.09
CA ALA A 218 29.17 16.36 -9.47
C ALA A 218 29.76 16.64 -10.86
N GLY A 219 29.48 17.82 -11.43
CA GLY A 219 29.91 18.17 -12.80
C GLY A 219 29.13 17.35 -13.85
N LEU A 220 29.82 17.00 -14.93
CA LEU A 220 29.21 16.27 -16.04
C LEU A 220 29.02 14.80 -15.68
N VAL A 221 27.76 14.35 -15.59
CA VAL A 221 27.37 12.97 -15.30
C VAL A 221 26.62 12.37 -16.48
N THR A 222 26.70 11.03 -16.63
CA THR A 222 25.90 10.29 -17.58
C THR A 222 24.82 9.54 -16.83
N LEU A 223 23.57 9.87 -17.12
CA LEU A 223 22.39 9.22 -16.55
C LEU A 223 21.89 8.15 -17.52
N TRP A 224 21.51 7.03 -16.98
CA TRP A 224 20.86 5.94 -17.71
C TRP A 224 19.42 5.80 -17.25
N ASP A 225 18.50 5.78 -18.20
CA ASP A 225 17.10 5.51 -17.95
C ASP A 225 16.85 4.00 -18.10
N PRO A 226 16.54 3.29 -17.03
CA PRO A 226 16.39 1.83 -17.06
C PRO A 226 15.14 1.36 -17.79
N GLU A 227 14.11 2.19 -17.95
CA GLU A 227 12.87 1.84 -18.64
C GLU A 227 13.00 1.97 -20.16
N THR A 228 13.65 3.01 -20.63
CA THR A 228 13.82 3.27 -22.06
C THR A 228 15.17 2.83 -22.62
N GLY A 229 16.15 2.54 -21.73
CA GLY A 229 17.53 2.26 -22.10
C GLY A 229 18.32 3.48 -22.60
N ALA A 230 17.75 4.67 -22.52
CA ALA A 230 18.36 5.90 -23.02
C ALA A 230 19.47 6.41 -22.10
N TRP A 231 20.54 6.92 -22.70
CA TRP A 231 21.62 7.60 -22.00
C TRP A 231 21.54 9.09 -22.21
N ARG A 232 21.69 9.88 -21.14
CA ARG A 232 21.70 11.34 -21.20
C ARG A 232 22.89 11.88 -20.42
N ARG A 233 23.65 12.79 -21.07
CA ARG A 233 24.73 13.56 -20.40
C ARG A 233 24.11 14.82 -19.82
N VAL A 234 24.37 15.07 -18.55
CA VAL A 234 23.81 16.18 -17.79
C VAL A 234 24.94 16.86 -17.01
N ASP A 235 25.06 18.16 -17.12
CA ASP A 235 25.99 18.91 -16.28
C ASP A 235 25.31 19.25 -14.94
N THR A 236 25.57 18.44 -13.94
CA THR A 236 25.07 18.67 -12.60
C THR A 236 25.87 19.71 -11.81
N GLY A 237 26.94 20.27 -12.39
CA GLY A 237 27.64 21.46 -11.90
C GLY A 237 26.81 22.73 -12.08
N ASP A 238 25.92 22.75 -13.08
CA ASP A 238 25.01 23.86 -13.32
C ASP A 238 23.96 24.00 -12.20
N ALA A 239 23.98 25.12 -11.48
CA ALA A 239 23.07 25.39 -10.37
C ALA A 239 21.62 25.64 -10.83
N GLU A 240 21.42 26.23 -12.02
CA GLU A 240 20.08 26.47 -12.56
C GLU A 240 19.39 25.15 -12.94
N LEU A 241 20.16 24.24 -13.55
CA LEU A 241 19.68 22.91 -13.88
C LEU A 241 19.25 22.14 -12.60
N ARG A 242 20.09 22.15 -11.57
CA ARG A 242 19.72 21.49 -10.29
C ARG A 242 18.49 22.12 -9.65
N ALA A 243 18.39 23.46 -9.66
CA ALA A 243 17.23 24.18 -9.14
C ALA A 243 15.96 23.86 -9.96
N HIS A 244 16.09 23.77 -11.30
CA HIS A 244 14.98 23.38 -12.16
C HIS A 244 14.50 21.94 -11.85
N PHE A 245 15.44 21.01 -11.71
CA PHE A 245 15.15 19.62 -11.37
C PHE A 245 14.40 19.54 -10.03
N ALA A 246 14.90 20.19 -8.98
CA ALA A 246 14.27 20.22 -7.67
C ALA A 246 12.85 20.80 -7.72
N ARG A 247 12.63 21.91 -8.45
CA ARG A 247 11.29 22.50 -8.63
C ARG A 247 10.31 21.53 -9.32
N ARG A 248 10.75 20.86 -10.38
CA ARG A 248 9.91 19.85 -11.07
C ARG A 248 9.51 18.70 -10.15
N THR A 249 10.42 18.22 -9.34
CA THR A 249 10.13 17.17 -8.37
C THR A 249 9.14 17.63 -7.29
N GLU A 250 9.28 18.86 -6.80
CA GLU A 250 8.29 19.44 -5.87
C GLU A 250 6.92 19.63 -6.50
N GLU A 251 6.86 20.01 -7.77
CA GLU A 251 5.60 20.13 -8.53
C GLU A 251 4.93 18.79 -8.70
N PHE A 252 5.71 17.75 -9.03
CA PHE A 252 5.23 16.37 -9.09
C PHE A 252 4.69 15.91 -7.74
N ASP A 253 5.44 16.09 -6.65
CA ASP A 253 5.04 15.71 -5.30
C ASP A 253 3.73 16.39 -4.88
N ARG A 254 3.59 17.70 -5.17
CA ARG A 254 2.36 18.47 -4.90
C ARG A 254 1.19 18.01 -5.77
N GLY A 255 1.46 17.68 -7.03
CA GLY A 255 0.49 17.12 -7.96
C GLY A 255 -0.04 15.77 -7.50
N LEU A 256 0.86 14.88 -7.07
CA LEU A 256 0.51 13.56 -6.54
C LEU A 256 -0.31 13.66 -5.23
N ASP A 257 0.06 14.55 -4.31
CA ASP A 257 -0.73 14.80 -3.08
C ASP A 257 -2.15 15.28 -3.39
N ARG A 258 -2.28 16.17 -4.37
CA ARG A 258 -3.59 16.67 -4.82
C ARG A 258 -4.40 15.55 -5.43
N LEU A 259 -3.81 14.81 -6.37
CA LEU A 259 -4.45 13.68 -7.05
C LEU A 259 -4.99 12.66 -6.03
N MET A 260 -4.14 12.19 -5.13
CA MET A 260 -4.54 11.17 -4.14
C MET A 260 -5.70 11.68 -3.27
N ARG A 261 -5.63 12.92 -2.79
CA ARG A 261 -6.70 13.54 -1.99
C ARG A 261 -8.00 13.67 -2.78
N GLU A 262 -7.96 14.16 -4.02
CA GLU A 262 -9.14 14.32 -4.88
C GLU A 262 -9.79 12.98 -5.25
N ARG A 263 -8.99 11.91 -5.33
CA ARG A 263 -9.47 10.55 -5.61
C ARG A 263 -9.90 9.77 -4.37
N GLY A 264 -9.68 10.33 -3.17
CA GLY A 264 -10.03 9.65 -1.91
C GLY A 264 -9.08 8.53 -1.53
N ALA A 265 -7.84 8.58 -2.01
CA ALA A 265 -6.76 7.69 -1.64
C ALA A 265 -5.78 8.38 -0.66
N ASP A 266 -5.19 7.61 0.23
CA ASP A 266 -4.09 8.09 1.08
C ASP A 266 -2.74 7.96 0.38
N LEU A 267 -1.78 8.75 0.82
CA LEU A 267 -0.40 8.69 0.36
C LEU A 267 0.57 8.68 1.53
N LEU A 268 1.50 7.72 1.51
CA LEU A 268 2.62 7.62 2.43
C LEU A 268 3.93 7.58 1.64
N ARG A 269 4.82 8.53 1.89
CA ARG A 269 6.15 8.57 1.28
C ARG A 269 7.16 7.80 2.10
N LEU A 270 7.95 6.97 1.42
CA LEU A 270 8.99 6.14 2.00
C LEU A 270 10.29 6.32 1.22
N GLU A 271 11.37 6.63 1.93
CA GLU A 271 12.66 6.99 1.35
C GLU A 271 13.70 5.89 1.57
N THR A 272 14.47 5.54 0.52
CA THR A 272 15.45 4.44 0.55
C THR A 272 16.52 4.57 1.63
N GLY A 273 16.89 5.79 1.98
CA GLY A 273 17.94 6.11 2.98
C GLY A 273 17.43 6.26 4.41
N ARG A 274 16.13 6.08 4.66
CA ARG A 274 15.53 6.33 5.98
C ARG A 274 14.80 5.10 6.54
N PRO A 275 14.71 4.98 7.87
CA PRO A 275 13.85 3.99 8.49
C PRO A 275 12.37 4.23 8.14
N TYR A 276 11.66 3.19 7.70
CA TYR A 276 10.24 3.27 7.34
C TYR A 276 9.28 3.02 8.51
N ALA A 277 9.79 2.54 9.65
CA ALA A 277 8.97 2.16 10.80
C ALA A 277 8.14 3.31 11.34
N GLU A 278 8.79 4.44 11.65
CA GLU A 278 8.12 5.62 12.19
C GLU A 278 7.09 6.24 11.22
N PRO A 279 7.39 6.44 9.92
CA PRO A 279 6.39 6.86 8.94
C PRO A 279 5.16 5.95 8.89
N LEU A 280 5.34 4.62 8.93
CA LEU A 280 4.22 3.66 8.93
C LEU A 280 3.36 3.79 10.20
N LEU A 281 3.98 3.79 11.37
CA LEU A 281 3.26 3.94 12.65
C LEU A 281 2.52 5.28 12.71
N SER A 282 3.17 6.37 12.35
CA SER A 282 2.54 7.71 12.31
C SER A 282 1.36 7.77 11.33
N PHE A 283 1.46 7.07 10.19
CA PHE A 283 0.37 6.97 9.23
C PHE A 283 -0.85 6.26 9.83
N PHE A 284 -0.67 5.10 10.47
CA PHE A 284 -1.78 4.38 11.08
C PHE A 284 -2.42 5.16 12.24
N ARG A 285 -1.64 5.78 13.13
CA ARG A 285 -2.12 6.65 14.21
C ARG A 285 -2.95 7.82 13.68
N ARG A 286 -2.50 8.45 12.60
CA ARG A 286 -3.24 9.56 11.98
C ARG A 286 -4.58 9.10 11.43
N ARG A 287 -4.62 7.96 10.73
CA ARG A 287 -5.86 7.39 10.19
C ARG A 287 -6.86 7.04 11.29
N GLU A 288 -6.40 6.38 12.34
CA GLU A 288 -7.24 6.05 13.49
C GLU A 288 -7.93 7.31 14.04
N ARG A 289 -7.19 8.38 14.28
CA ARG A 289 -7.75 9.66 14.78
C ARG A 289 -8.78 10.30 13.84
N MET A 290 -8.67 10.09 12.52
CA MET A 290 -9.62 10.62 11.55
C MET A 290 -10.94 9.85 11.54
N LEU A 291 -10.93 8.58 11.88
CA LEU A 291 -12.13 7.74 11.92
C LEU A 291 -12.99 7.95 13.18
N TRP A 292 -12.41 8.50 14.24
CA TRP A 292 -13.10 8.79 15.51
C TRP A 292 -13.64 10.23 15.61
N ARG A 293 -13.52 11.03 14.54
CA ARG A 293 -14.14 12.36 14.40
C ARG A 293 -15.34 12.32 13.45
#